data_50d75d41e31ade3cb5f64d33288ff5f3
#
_entry.id   50d75d41e31ade3cb5f64d33288ff5f3
#
_cell.length_a   1.000
_cell.length_b   1.000
_cell.length_c   1.000
_cell.angle_alpha   90.00
_cell.angle_beta   90.00
_cell.angle_gamma   90.00
#
_symmetry.space_group_name_H-M   'P 1'
#
loop_
_entity.id
_entity.type
_entity.pdbx_description
1 polymer ?
#
loop_
_entity_poly.entity_id
_entity_poly.type
_entity_poly.pdbx_seq_one_letter_code
_entity_poly.pdbx_strand_id
1 'polypeptide(L)'
;MTGTNGAAASVLIVDDSSTFRTAFRSYLLDQSVCEVAEAPSGEAAVQMCRELSPKIVFMDLRMPGIGGLEACRQIRAASADTRLVLLSASLRDAPQDLTASGAARIMTKDELLVPGRIRALVQQLME
;
A
#
# COMPACT_ATOMS: atom_id res chain seq x y z
N MET A 1 -13.15 -18.91 -12.97
CA MET A 1 -12.57 -18.94 -12.75
C MET A 1 -11.94 -18.56 -12.41
N THR A 2 -12.11 -18.57 -12.40
CA THR A 2 -11.45 -18.44 -12.03
C THR A 2 -10.57 -18.12 -11.88
N GLY A 3 -10.62 -18.20 -12.29
CA GLY A 3 -9.56 -18.16 -12.00
C GLY A 3 -8.94 -17.25 -11.85
N THR A 4 -9.02 -16.93 -11.91
CA THR A 4 -8.40 -16.12 -11.64
C THR A 4 -8.10 -15.54 -10.68
N ASN A 5 -8.38 -15.73 -10.33
CA ASN A 5 -8.15 -15.11 -9.39
C ASN A 5 -7.03 -15.21 -8.77
N GLY A 6 -6.74 -16.01 -8.70
CA GLY A 6 -5.75 -16.20 -7.73
C GLY A 6 -4.41 -15.66 -8.10
N ALA A 7 -4.14 -15.51 -9.32
CA ALA A 7 -2.86 -14.96 -9.75
C ALA A 7 -2.79 -13.44 -9.65
N ALA A 8 -3.92 -12.78 -9.53
CA ALA A 8 -3.95 -11.33 -9.52
C ALA A 8 -3.67 -10.79 -8.12
N ALA A 9 -2.74 -9.85 -8.03
CA ALA A 9 -2.56 -9.09 -6.80
C ALA A 9 -3.58 -7.97 -6.78
N SER A 10 -4.25 -7.76 -5.65
CA SER A 10 -5.10 -6.60 -5.45
C SER A 10 -4.35 -5.61 -4.57
N VAL A 11 -4.19 -4.41 -5.06
CA VAL A 11 -3.38 -3.38 -4.43
C VAL A 11 -4.22 -2.14 -4.21
N LEU A 12 -4.09 -1.55 -3.03
CA LEU A 12 -4.66 -0.25 -2.71
C LEU A 12 -3.52 0.75 -2.55
N ILE A 13 -3.59 1.86 -3.26
CA ILE A 13 -2.64 2.97 -3.14
C ILE A 13 -3.29 4.07 -2.33
N VAL A 14 -2.67 4.47 -1.23
CA VAL A 14 -3.22 5.49 -0.34
C VAL A 14 -2.24 6.66 -0.25
N ASP A 15 -2.68 7.81 -0.77
CA ASP A 15 -1.87 9.01 -0.79
C ASP A 15 -2.81 10.18 -1.04
N ASP A 16 -2.58 11.31 -0.40
CA ASP A 16 -3.41 12.50 -0.62
C ASP A 16 -3.07 13.22 -1.93
N SER A 17 -1.96 12.84 -2.59
CA SER A 17 -1.58 13.40 -3.89
C SER A 17 -2.15 12.55 -5.02
N SER A 18 -3.10 13.12 -5.76
CA SER A 18 -3.65 12.43 -6.93
C SER A 18 -2.60 12.22 -8.01
N THR A 19 -1.65 13.13 -8.12
CA THR A 19 -0.55 13.01 -9.08
C THR A 19 0.29 11.77 -8.78
N PHE A 20 0.65 11.56 -7.51
CA PHE A 20 1.41 10.38 -7.14
C PHE A 20 0.59 9.10 -7.38
N ARG A 21 -0.68 9.09 -6.97
CA ARG A 21 -1.51 7.91 -7.15
C ARG A 21 -1.62 7.51 -8.62
N THR A 22 -1.84 8.50 -9.50
CA THR A 22 -1.96 8.24 -10.94
C THR A 22 -0.67 7.65 -11.50
N ALA A 23 0.47 8.23 -11.15
CA ALA A 23 1.77 7.76 -11.64
C ALA A 23 2.07 6.35 -11.13
N PHE A 24 1.85 6.10 -9.85
CA PHE A 24 2.15 4.81 -9.26
C PHE A 24 1.21 3.74 -9.79
N ARG A 25 -0.06 4.08 -9.96
CA ARG A 25 -1.03 3.16 -10.56
C ARG A 25 -0.58 2.71 -11.95
N SER A 26 -0.19 3.65 -12.80
CA SER A 26 0.30 3.32 -14.14
C SER A 26 1.50 2.39 -14.07
N TYR A 27 2.42 2.67 -13.16
CA TYR A 27 3.60 1.86 -13.00
C TYR A 27 3.26 0.43 -12.56
N LEU A 28 2.34 0.29 -11.61
CA LEU A 28 1.90 -1.03 -11.15
C LEU A 28 1.22 -1.82 -12.25
N LEU A 29 0.39 -1.18 -13.05
CA LEU A 29 -0.29 -1.85 -14.15
C LEU A 29 0.73 -2.35 -15.17
N ASP A 30 1.78 -1.59 -15.42
CA ASP A 30 2.87 -2.01 -16.31
C ASP A 30 3.63 -3.21 -15.77
N GLN A 31 3.62 -3.40 -14.45
CA GLN A 31 4.29 -4.53 -13.80
C GLN A 31 3.37 -5.75 -13.68
N SER A 32 2.23 -5.73 -14.35
CA SER A 32 1.26 -6.83 -14.36
C SER A 32 0.56 -7.04 -13.01
N VAL A 33 0.41 -5.98 -12.24
CA VAL A 33 -0.47 -5.98 -11.08
C VAL A 33 -1.88 -5.71 -11.60
N CYS A 34 -2.78 -6.67 -11.43
CA CYS A 34 -4.04 -6.67 -12.18
C CYS A 34 -5.12 -5.76 -11.61
N GLU A 35 -5.17 -5.61 -10.30
CA GLU A 35 -6.23 -4.81 -9.67
C GLU A 35 -5.61 -3.75 -8.80
N VAL A 36 -5.87 -2.50 -9.12
CA VAL A 36 -5.34 -1.36 -8.37
C VAL A 36 -6.49 -0.42 -8.05
N ALA A 37 -6.66 -0.14 -6.77
CA ALA A 37 -7.62 0.85 -6.28
C ALA A 37 -6.84 1.99 -5.61
N GLU A 38 -7.49 3.12 -5.41
CA GLU A 38 -6.87 4.31 -4.84
C GLU A 38 -7.73 4.89 -3.73
N ALA A 39 -7.08 5.41 -2.71
CA ALA A 39 -7.74 6.12 -1.62
C ALA A 39 -6.99 7.42 -1.34
N PRO A 40 -7.69 8.54 -1.11
CA PRO A 40 -7.04 9.84 -0.90
C PRO A 40 -6.68 10.12 0.55
N SER A 41 -7.04 9.25 1.48
CA SER A 41 -6.82 9.50 2.91
C SER A 41 -6.76 8.18 3.67
N GLY A 42 -6.26 8.26 4.91
CA GLY A 42 -6.26 7.10 5.79
C GLY A 42 -7.66 6.62 6.11
N GLU A 43 -8.59 7.54 6.35
CA GLU A 43 -9.97 7.21 6.64
C GLU A 43 -10.62 6.44 5.48
N ALA A 44 -10.42 6.94 4.26
CA ALA A 44 -10.94 6.27 3.07
C ALA A 44 -10.30 4.89 2.91
N ALA A 45 -9.01 4.77 3.20
CA ALA A 45 -8.30 3.50 3.09
C ALA A 45 -8.88 2.45 4.05
N VAL A 46 -9.16 2.84 5.29
CA VAL A 46 -9.75 1.92 6.26
C VAL A 46 -11.07 1.39 5.75
N GLN A 47 -11.92 2.28 5.23
CA GLN A 47 -13.23 1.89 4.70
C GLN A 47 -13.08 0.98 3.47
N MET A 48 -12.21 1.34 2.54
CA MET A 48 -12.01 0.56 1.33
C MET A 48 -11.43 -0.82 1.61
N CYS A 49 -10.58 -0.94 2.62
CA CYS A 49 -10.05 -2.24 3.01
C CYS A 49 -11.15 -3.18 3.51
N ARG A 50 -12.15 -2.64 4.19
CA ARG A 50 -13.30 -3.44 4.62
C ARG A 50 -14.11 -3.95 3.44
N GLU A 51 -14.22 -3.12 2.39
CA GLU A 51 -15.05 -3.45 1.23
C GLU A 51 -14.31 -4.34 0.24
N LEU A 52 -13.03 -4.07 0.00
CA LEU A 52 -12.29 -4.68 -1.09
C LEU A 52 -11.33 -5.78 -0.64
N SER A 53 -10.94 -5.79 0.63
CA SER A 53 -9.97 -6.74 1.18
C SER A 53 -8.72 -6.85 0.29
N PRO A 54 -8.03 -5.74 0.02
CA PRO A 54 -6.85 -5.80 -0.83
C PRO A 54 -5.76 -6.62 -0.15
N LYS A 55 -4.92 -7.25 -0.94
CA LYS A 55 -3.83 -8.06 -0.39
C LYS A 55 -2.64 -7.20 0.01
N ILE A 56 -2.42 -6.11 -0.69
CA ILE A 56 -1.30 -5.21 -0.44
C ILE A 56 -1.82 -3.77 -0.39
N VAL A 57 -1.37 -3.02 0.60
CA VAL A 57 -1.69 -1.59 0.73
C VAL A 57 -0.38 -0.81 0.77
N PHE A 58 -0.23 0.14 -0.15
CA PHE A 58 0.85 1.12 -0.10
C PHE A 58 0.28 2.39 0.53
N MET A 59 0.76 2.72 1.71
CA MET A 59 0.20 3.77 2.55
C MET A 59 1.19 4.90 2.77
N ASP A 60 0.86 6.09 2.28
CA ASP A 60 1.67 7.26 2.57
C ASP A 60 1.66 7.54 4.07
N LEU A 61 2.84 7.80 4.63
CA LEU A 61 2.99 8.05 6.05
C LEU A 61 2.33 9.35 6.47
N ARG A 62 2.48 10.40 5.67
CA ARG A 62 2.02 11.73 6.04
C ARG A 62 0.86 12.18 5.19
N MET A 63 -0.30 12.21 5.81
CA MET A 63 -1.53 12.67 5.19
C MET A 63 -2.34 13.42 6.25
N PRO A 64 -3.16 14.40 5.83
CA PRO A 64 -4.11 15.01 6.76
C PRO A 64 -5.06 13.95 7.33
N GLY A 65 -5.67 14.25 8.46
CA GLY A 65 -6.59 13.33 9.11
C GLY A 65 -5.87 12.38 10.03
N ILE A 66 -6.28 11.11 10.02
CA ILE A 66 -5.67 10.13 10.93
C ILE A 66 -4.24 9.76 10.56
N GLY A 67 -3.82 10.04 9.33
CA GLY A 67 -2.46 9.74 8.89
C GLY A 67 -2.24 8.26 8.57
N GLY A 68 -1.03 7.97 8.05
CA GLY A 68 -0.73 6.61 7.59
C GLY A 68 -0.56 5.60 8.70
N LEU A 69 0.09 5.98 9.81
CA LEU A 69 0.32 5.05 10.90
C LEU A 69 -0.96 4.58 11.55
N GLU A 70 -1.87 5.50 11.85
CA GLU A 70 -3.13 5.14 12.47
C GLU A 70 -4.00 4.33 11.52
N ALA A 71 -4.00 4.69 10.23
CA ALA A 71 -4.73 3.92 9.24
C ALA A 71 -4.22 2.48 9.17
N CYS A 72 -2.91 2.29 9.16
CA CYS A 72 -2.31 0.95 9.17
C CYS A 72 -2.72 0.16 10.42
N ARG A 73 -2.73 0.82 11.56
CA ARG A 73 -3.12 0.17 12.81
C ARG A 73 -4.56 -0.33 12.75
N GLN A 74 -5.46 0.51 12.23
CA GLN A 74 -6.86 0.13 12.10
C GLN A 74 -7.07 -0.98 11.07
N ILE A 75 -6.36 -0.91 9.94
CA ILE A 75 -6.45 -1.95 8.91
C ILE A 75 -5.93 -3.28 9.47
N ARG A 76 -4.80 -3.25 10.17
CA ARG A 76 -4.21 -4.45 10.75
C ARG A 76 -5.15 -5.10 11.76
N ALA A 77 -5.83 -4.30 12.58
CA ALA A 77 -6.77 -4.81 13.57
C ALA A 77 -7.94 -5.53 12.91
N ALA A 78 -8.35 -5.08 11.71
CA ALA A 78 -9.48 -5.65 11.00
C ALA A 78 -9.07 -6.80 10.07
N SER A 79 -7.82 -6.83 9.60
CA SER A 79 -7.36 -7.83 8.64
C SER A 79 -5.89 -8.15 8.87
N ALA A 80 -5.64 -9.33 9.44
CA ALA A 80 -4.27 -9.78 9.68
C ALA A 80 -3.54 -10.18 8.40
N ASP A 81 -4.28 -10.46 7.34
CA ASP A 81 -3.70 -10.98 6.09
C ASP A 81 -3.29 -9.88 5.11
N THR A 82 -3.73 -8.65 5.32
CA THR A 82 -3.35 -7.54 4.46
C THR A 82 -1.90 -7.17 4.72
N ARG A 83 -1.11 -7.07 3.65
CA ARG A 83 0.30 -6.65 3.73
C ARG A 83 0.36 -5.14 3.60
N LEU A 84 0.90 -4.48 4.62
CA LEU A 84 0.95 -3.02 4.67
C LEU A 84 2.38 -2.56 4.42
N VAL A 85 2.54 -1.66 3.46
CA VAL A 85 3.83 -1.03 3.15
C VAL A 85 3.66 0.47 3.36
N LEU A 86 4.42 1.01 4.30
CA LEU A 86 4.42 2.46 4.52
C LEU A 86 5.37 3.13 3.54
N LEU A 87 4.94 4.26 3.01
CA LEU A 87 5.74 5.05 2.10
C LEU A 87 6.06 6.39 2.74
N SER A 88 7.29 6.83 2.59
CA SER A 88 7.74 8.11 3.12
C SER A 88 8.55 8.85 2.06
N ALA A 89 8.51 10.18 2.11
CA ALA A 89 9.39 10.99 1.27
C ALA A 89 10.85 10.83 1.68
N SER A 90 11.08 10.55 2.96
CA SER A 90 12.43 10.39 3.49
C SER A 90 12.41 9.41 4.65
N LEU A 91 13.46 8.57 4.76
CA LEU A 91 13.59 7.66 5.89
C LEU A 91 13.77 8.38 7.22
N ARG A 92 14.15 9.66 7.20
CA ARG A 92 14.25 10.46 8.43
C ARG A 92 12.90 10.63 9.12
N ASP A 93 11.82 10.57 8.35
CA ASP A 93 10.47 10.70 8.89
C ASP A 93 9.88 9.36 9.31
N ALA A 94 10.65 8.27 9.13
CA ALA A 94 10.16 6.94 9.44
C ALA A 94 9.97 6.78 10.95
N PRO A 95 8.87 6.15 11.37
CA PRO A 95 8.69 5.84 12.79
C PRO A 95 9.75 4.84 13.23
N GLN A 96 10.19 4.99 14.48
CA GLN A 96 11.21 4.08 15.01
C GLN A 96 10.63 2.68 15.27
N ASP A 97 9.35 2.61 15.58
CA ASP A 97 8.69 1.34 15.87
C ASP A 97 7.63 1.05 14.81
N LEU A 98 8.00 0.29 13.79
CA LEU A 98 7.07 -0.13 12.75
C LEU A 98 6.16 -1.24 13.21
N THR A 99 6.58 -1.99 14.22
CA THR A 99 5.83 -3.14 14.71
C THR A 99 4.44 -2.74 15.17
N ALA A 100 4.34 -1.60 15.86
CA ALA A 100 3.08 -1.12 16.40
C ALA A 100 2.08 -0.76 15.29
N SER A 101 2.55 -0.37 14.10
CA SER A 101 1.67 -0.03 12.98
C SER A 101 1.17 -1.25 12.24
N GLY A 102 1.83 -2.40 12.41
CA GLY A 102 1.52 -3.62 11.65
C GLY A 102 2.07 -3.61 10.24
N ALA A 103 2.88 -2.61 9.89
CA ALA A 103 3.46 -2.55 8.55
C ALA A 103 4.52 -3.62 8.36
N ALA A 104 4.49 -4.28 7.21
CA ALA A 104 5.49 -5.27 6.87
C ALA A 104 6.81 -4.61 6.47
N ARG A 105 6.75 -3.38 5.97
CA ARG A 105 7.91 -2.71 5.42
C ARG A 105 7.67 -1.21 5.36
N ILE A 106 8.76 -0.43 5.40
CA ILE A 106 8.71 0.99 5.06
C ILE A 106 9.68 1.24 3.91
N MET A 107 9.26 2.08 2.97
CA MET A 107 10.06 2.42 1.80
C MET A 107 9.98 3.90 1.52
N THR A 108 10.99 4.46 0.88
CA THR A 108 10.88 5.80 0.33
C THR A 108 10.15 5.72 -1.00
N LYS A 109 9.51 6.82 -1.37
CA LYS A 109 8.83 6.87 -2.68
C LYS A 109 9.82 6.71 -3.83
N ASP A 110 11.06 7.17 -3.67
CA ASP A 110 12.09 7.01 -4.69
C ASP A 110 12.42 5.54 -4.95
N GLU A 111 12.38 4.71 -3.91
CA GLU A 111 12.67 3.28 -4.08
C GLU A 111 11.66 2.59 -4.99
N LEU A 112 10.44 3.11 -5.05
CA LEU A 112 9.40 2.52 -5.90
C LEU A 112 9.73 2.65 -7.38
N LEU A 113 10.56 3.63 -7.74
CA LEU A 113 10.89 3.92 -9.13
C LEU A 113 12.10 3.13 -9.63
N VAL A 114 12.75 2.36 -8.76
CA VAL A 114 13.88 1.52 -9.18
C VAL A 114 13.36 0.36 -10.02
N PRO A 115 13.84 0.20 -11.26
CA PRO A 115 13.32 -0.86 -12.14
C PRO A 115 13.39 -2.24 -11.50
N GLY A 116 12.29 -2.98 -11.59
CA GLY A 116 12.20 -4.33 -11.04
C GLY A 116 11.92 -4.41 -9.55
N ARG A 117 12.10 -3.32 -8.81
CA ARG A 117 11.94 -3.33 -7.36
C ARG A 117 10.49 -3.65 -6.95
N ILE A 118 9.53 -3.03 -7.59
CA ILE A 118 8.12 -3.23 -7.26
C ILE A 118 7.66 -4.64 -7.62
N ARG A 119 8.07 -5.16 -8.77
CA ARG A 119 7.70 -6.53 -9.13
C ARG A 119 8.22 -7.52 -8.10
N ALA A 120 9.48 -7.38 -7.71
CA ALA A 120 10.09 -8.27 -6.72
C ALA A 120 9.37 -8.15 -5.38
N LEU A 121 9.04 -6.93 -4.96
CA LEU A 121 8.35 -6.69 -3.70
C LEU A 121 6.95 -7.31 -3.70
N VAL A 122 6.18 -7.10 -4.76
CA VAL A 122 4.84 -7.66 -4.85
C VAL A 122 4.89 -9.18 -4.80
N GLN A 123 5.81 -9.79 -5.53
CA GLN A 123 5.98 -11.25 -5.48
C GLN A 123 6.30 -11.72 -4.06
N GLN A 124 7.20 -11.02 -3.38
CA GLN A 124 7.60 -11.38 -2.03
C GLN A 124 6.44 -11.26 -1.05
N LEU A 125 5.63 -10.21 -1.16
CA LEU A 125 4.52 -9.99 -0.26
C LEU A 125 3.35 -10.93 -0.53
N MET A 126 3.25 -11.46 -1.74
CA MET A 126 2.20 -12.41 -2.10
C MET A 126 2.53 -13.84 -1.68
N GLU A 127 3.78 -14.10 -1.34
CA GLU A 127 4.16 -15.39 -0.78
C GLU A 127 3.64 -15.49 0.66
#